data_304a5e70c3d263fb92d485c04eeef223
#
_entry.id   304a5e70c3d263fb92d485c04eeef223
#
_cell.length_a   1.000
_cell.length_b   1.000
_cell.length_c   1.000
_cell.angle_alpha   90.00
_cell.angle_beta   90.00
_cell.angle_gamma   90.00
#
_symmetry.space_group_name_H-M   'P 1'
#
loop_
_entity.id
_entity.type
_entity.pdbx_description
1 polymer ?
#
loop_
_entity_poly.entity_id
_entity_poly.type
_entity_poly.pdbx_seq_one_letter_code
_entity_poly.pdbx_strand_id
1 'polypeptide(L)'
;MGFLFRPKELPRPASLTFTLDQAGHTYDDGHVGLAPTDITISELRVAVIGLNGAGKSTLLGLLDGSLKANAGTVTIAGGEERLDPAVKKDAKRIDNLVGKVRREEIPNSYYKADSIREAIDEPLKKHKVPESERQAIIGNLFAHFDLAAVARESASALDSEKRHLLAIASALSFSPAAIVADEPTKGLDEVASAHVAKALFSYDKQVVFATHDTELITRAEYAIDRTLVVDDHQVVFDGGPHEAVAFYTDLIRAKYEAAKA
;
A
#
# COMPACT_ATOMS: atom_id res chain seq x y z
N MET A 1 34.78 -23.80 -9.24
CA MET A 1 34.78 -22.47 -8.61
C MET A 1 33.48 -21.82 -8.93
N GLY A 2 32.50 -21.93 -8.02
CA GLY A 2 31.17 -21.37 -8.20
C GLY A 2 31.20 -19.90 -7.78
N PHE A 3 30.94 -18.99 -8.71
CA PHE A 3 30.67 -17.61 -8.40
C PHE A 3 29.30 -17.55 -7.69
N LEU A 4 29.33 -17.43 -6.38
CA LEU A 4 28.18 -17.01 -5.59
C LEU A 4 27.84 -15.58 -5.98
N PHE A 5 26.82 -15.41 -6.84
CA PHE A 5 26.15 -14.13 -7.00
C PHE A 5 25.51 -13.78 -5.65
N ARG A 6 26.17 -12.96 -4.85
CA ARG A 6 25.49 -12.23 -3.78
C ARG A 6 24.53 -11.27 -4.49
N PRO A 7 23.22 -11.29 -4.19
CA PRO A 7 22.31 -10.24 -4.67
C PRO A 7 22.92 -8.92 -4.22
N LYS A 8 23.07 -7.98 -5.17
CA LYS A 8 23.46 -6.61 -4.85
C LYS A 8 22.36 -6.09 -3.94
N GLU A 9 22.64 -5.87 -2.66
CA GLU A 9 21.69 -5.24 -1.76
C GLU A 9 21.30 -3.92 -2.42
N LEU A 10 20.02 -3.82 -2.77
CA LEU A 10 19.47 -2.56 -3.25
C LEU A 10 19.68 -1.54 -2.12
N PRO A 11 20.18 -0.33 -2.41
CA PRO A 11 20.35 0.68 -1.39
C PRO A 11 19.00 0.85 -0.68
N ARG A 12 19.01 0.84 0.68
CA ARG A 12 17.80 1.08 1.48
C ARG A 12 17.20 2.39 1.00
N PRO A 13 15.99 2.40 0.45
CA PRO A 13 15.37 3.66 0.06
C PRO A 13 15.16 4.48 1.31
N ALA A 14 15.36 5.79 1.19
CA ALA A 14 15.01 6.71 2.25
C ALA A 14 13.51 6.54 2.57
N SER A 15 13.19 6.44 3.86
CA SER A 15 11.80 6.49 4.31
C SER A 15 11.17 7.81 3.91
N LEU A 16 9.87 7.79 3.61
CA LEU A 16 9.10 8.99 3.36
C LEU A 16 8.45 9.49 4.66
N THR A 17 8.27 10.79 4.76
CA THR A 17 7.40 11.40 5.75
C THR A 17 6.18 11.96 5.04
N PHE A 18 5.01 11.46 5.41
CA PHE A 18 3.72 11.96 4.94
C PHE A 18 3.15 12.88 6.00
N THR A 19 2.85 14.12 5.63
CA THR A 19 2.24 15.10 6.53
C THR A 19 0.94 15.60 5.95
N LEU A 20 -0.13 15.45 6.69
CA LEU A 20 -1.42 16.09 6.49
C LEU A 20 -1.50 17.26 7.46
N ASP A 21 -1.73 18.46 6.95
CA ASP A 21 -1.94 19.69 7.73
C ASP A 21 -3.33 20.22 7.42
N GLN A 22 -4.28 19.98 8.33
CA GLN A 22 -5.71 20.23 8.15
C GLN A 22 -6.23 19.67 6.81
N ALA A 23 -5.60 18.58 6.34
CA ALA A 23 -5.90 18.02 5.03
C ALA A 23 -7.17 17.17 5.08
N GLY A 24 -8.08 17.45 4.18
CA GLY A 24 -9.33 16.73 4.00
C GLY A 24 -9.70 16.60 2.55
N HIS A 25 -10.69 15.75 2.27
CA HIS A 25 -11.23 15.55 0.93
C HIS A 25 -12.74 15.36 0.99
N THR A 26 -13.44 16.20 0.25
CA THR A 26 -14.87 16.06 -0.04
C THR A 26 -15.02 15.76 -1.52
N TYR A 27 -15.77 14.72 -1.87
CA TYR A 27 -16.02 14.33 -3.26
C TYR A 27 -16.98 15.31 -3.96
N ASP A 28 -17.01 15.27 -5.30
CA ASP A 28 -17.80 16.19 -6.13
C ASP A 28 -19.31 16.11 -5.86
N ASP A 29 -19.79 14.99 -5.35
CA ASP A 29 -21.18 14.78 -4.92
C ASP A 29 -21.51 15.36 -3.53
N GLY A 30 -20.52 15.99 -2.88
CA GLY A 30 -20.65 16.58 -1.55
C GLY A 30 -20.39 15.59 -0.41
N HIS A 31 -20.11 14.31 -0.71
CA HIS A 31 -19.78 13.33 0.31
C HIS A 31 -18.40 13.60 0.92
N VAL A 32 -18.32 13.68 2.24
CA VAL A 32 -17.06 13.83 2.96
C VAL A 32 -16.33 12.48 2.96
N GLY A 33 -15.16 12.45 2.33
CA GLY A 33 -14.31 11.26 2.31
C GLY A 33 -13.35 11.20 3.51
N LEU A 34 -12.76 12.35 3.86
CA LEU A 34 -11.97 12.56 5.08
C LEU A 34 -12.14 14.01 5.53
N ALA A 35 -12.50 14.21 6.79
CA ALA A 35 -12.54 15.52 7.41
C ALA A 35 -11.12 16.10 7.60
N PRO A 36 -10.97 17.42 7.77
CA PRO A 36 -9.67 18.03 8.02
C PRO A 36 -8.91 17.32 9.15
N THR A 37 -7.71 16.83 8.84
CA THR A 37 -6.92 15.94 9.69
C THR A 37 -5.49 16.43 9.76
N ASP A 38 -4.93 16.42 10.97
CA ASP A 38 -3.52 16.67 11.24
C ASP A 38 -2.85 15.35 11.60
N ILE A 39 -1.91 14.91 10.77
CA ILE A 39 -1.16 13.68 11.04
C ILE A 39 0.19 13.71 10.31
N THR A 40 1.21 13.15 10.96
CA THR A 40 2.51 12.88 10.34
C THR A 40 2.83 11.40 10.47
N ILE A 41 3.18 10.75 9.37
CA ILE A 41 3.54 9.34 9.28
C ILE A 41 4.96 9.22 8.77
N SER A 42 5.85 8.62 9.56
CA SER A 42 7.25 8.36 9.21
C SER A 42 7.70 6.95 9.60
N GLU A 43 6.85 6.23 10.31
CA GLU A 43 7.10 4.87 10.79
C GLU A 43 7.18 3.90 9.62
N LEU A 44 7.87 2.77 9.83
CA LEU A 44 8.10 1.79 8.79
C LEU A 44 6.80 1.05 8.43
N ARG A 45 5.95 0.74 9.41
CA ARG A 45 4.72 -0.04 9.20
C ARG A 45 3.55 0.57 9.96
N VAL A 46 2.64 1.15 9.20
CA VAL A 46 1.46 1.83 9.76
C VAL A 46 0.19 1.18 9.22
N ALA A 47 -0.65 0.71 10.13
CA ALA A 47 -1.97 0.18 9.80
C ALA A 47 -3.05 1.26 9.93
N VAL A 48 -4.08 1.16 9.11
CA VAL A 48 -5.30 1.99 9.16
C VAL A 48 -6.49 1.05 9.25
N ILE A 49 -7.23 1.10 10.35
CA ILE A 49 -8.43 0.28 10.55
C ILE A 49 -9.68 1.14 10.70
N GLY A 50 -10.83 0.55 10.48
CA GLY A 50 -12.12 1.22 10.57
C GLY A 50 -13.19 0.49 9.77
N LEU A 51 -14.45 0.84 9.96
CA LEU A 51 -15.59 0.27 9.23
C LEU A 51 -15.54 0.62 7.73
N ASN A 52 -16.32 -0.11 6.93
CA ASN A 52 -16.51 0.26 5.53
C ASN A 52 -17.16 1.66 5.44
N GLY A 53 -16.64 2.48 4.54
CA GLY A 53 -17.09 3.88 4.40
C GLY A 53 -16.50 4.88 5.38
N ALA A 54 -15.71 4.44 6.38
CA ALA A 54 -15.16 5.33 7.42
C ALA A 54 -14.15 6.38 6.92
N GLY A 55 -13.62 6.26 5.67
CA GLY A 55 -12.65 7.21 5.11
C GLY A 55 -11.24 6.66 4.91
N LYS A 56 -10.98 5.36 5.21
CA LYS A 56 -9.65 4.73 5.07
C LYS A 56 -9.04 4.90 3.68
N SER A 57 -9.79 4.55 2.63
CA SER A 57 -9.30 4.64 1.25
C SER A 57 -9.06 6.09 0.83
N THR A 58 -9.81 7.04 1.38
CA THR A 58 -9.60 8.48 1.16
C THR A 58 -8.29 8.92 1.81
N LEU A 59 -8.04 8.54 3.06
CA LEU A 59 -6.78 8.81 3.73
C LEU A 59 -5.60 8.23 2.93
N LEU A 60 -5.67 6.96 2.54
CA LEU A 60 -4.61 6.34 1.72
C LEU A 60 -4.44 7.04 0.37
N GLY A 61 -5.53 7.48 -0.27
CA GLY A 61 -5.48 8.21 -1.53
C GLY A 61 -4.80 9.58 -1.43
N LEU A 62 -4.93 10.25 -0.29
CA LEU A 62 -4.18 11.48 0.01
C LEU A 62 -2.69 11.17 0.21
N LEU A 63 -2.33 10.09 0.90
CA LEU A 63 -0.94 9.69 1.15
C LEU A 63 -0.23 9.26 -0.13
N ASP A 64 -0.90 8.56 -1.05
CA ASP A 64 -0.28 8.09 -2.29
C ASP A 64 -0.43 9.06 -3.48
N GLY A 65 -1.06 10.22 -3.25
CA GLY A 65 -1.26 11.24 -4.26
C GLY A 65 -2.28 10.89 -5.35
N SER A 66 -3.08 9.81 -5.20
CA SER A 66 -4.18 9.49 -6.12
C SER A 66 -5.39 10.40 -5.90
N LEU A 67 -5.54 10.93 -4.70
CA LEU A 67 -6.48 12.00 -4.36
C LEU A 67 -5.73 13.27 -3.99
N LYS A 68 -6.38 14.41 -4.24
CA LYS A 68 -5.89 15.74 -3.82
C LYS A 68 -6.73 16.22 -2.65
N ALA A 69 -6.07 16.79 -1.66
CA ALA A 69 -6.79 17.51 -0.62
C ALA A 69 -7.52 18.72 -1.23
N ASN A 70 -8.77 18.93 -0.85
CA ASN A 70 -9.53 20.13 -1.16
C ASN A 70 -9.79 21.01 0.09
N ALA A 71 -9.25 20.56 1.25
CA ALA A 71 -9.04 21.34 2.44
C ALA A 71 -7.62 21.07 2.94
N GLY A 72 -6.92 22.06 3.48
CA GLY A 72 -5.57 21.91 3.99
C GLY A 72 -4.52 21.52 2.94
N THR A 73 -3.42 20.91 3.39
CA THR A 73 -2.31 20.52 2.52
C THR A 73 -1.77 19.14 2.86
N VAL A 74 -1.26 18.44 1.84
CA VAL A 74 -0.52 17.17 1.98
C VAL A 74 0.91 17.41 1.53
N THR A 75 1.88 17.01 2.35
CA THR A 75 3.30 17.05 1.99
C THR A 75 3.89 15.64 2.10
N ILE A 76 4.58 15.21 1.05
CA ILE A 76 5.36 13.96 1.02
C ILE A 76 6.83 14.34 0.95
N ALA A 77 7.57 14.08 2.03
CA ALA A 77 8.99 14.43 2.13
C ALA A 77 9.86 13.18 2.06
N GLY A 78 10.95 13.26 1.29
CA GLY A 78 11.97 12.21 1.20
C GLY A 78 13.35 12.84 1.02
N GLY A 79 14.24 12.66 2.02
CA GLY A 79 15.51 13.37 2.05
C GLY A 79 15.30 14.89 2.10
N GLU A 80 15.89 15.61 1.16
CA GLU A 80 15.74 17.08 1.06
C GLU A 80 14.49 17.53 0.27
N GLU A 81 13.80 16.59 -0.39
CA GLU A 81 12.64 16.91 -1.23
C GLU A 81 11.36 17.00 -0.41
N ARG A 82 10.53 17.96 -0.76
CA ARG A 82 9.16 18.12 -0.28
C ARG A 82 8.25 18.24 -1.48
N LEU A 83 7.29 17.33 -1.58
CA LEU A 83 6.40 17.19 -2.72
C LEU A 83 4.95 17.41 -2.29
N ASP A 84 4.20 18.14 -3.10
CA ASP A 84 2.77 18.37 -2.92
C ASP A 84 1.98 17.61 -4.00
N PRO A 85 1.11 16.64 -3.64
CA PRO A 85 0.28 15.91 -4.60
C PRO A 85 -0.64 16.80 -5.45
N ALA A 86 -0.99 17.99 -4.97
CA ALA A 86 -1.79 18.96 -5.72
C ALA A 86 -1.03 19.56 -6.91
N VAL A 87 0.31 19.59 -6.84
CA VAL A 87 1.19 20.13 -7.89
C VAL A 87 1.47 19.06 -8.94
N LYS A 88 1.07 19.30 -10.19
CA LYS A 88 1.19 18.31 -11.30
C LYS A 88 2.61 17.79 -11.53
N LYS A 89 3.64 18.61 -11.31
CA LYS A 89 5.04 18.19 -11.44
C LYS A 89 5.43 17.21 -10.34
N ASP A 90 4.97 17.49 -9.11
CA ASP A 90 5.28 16.68 -7.93
C ASP A 90 4.51 15.37 -7.94
N ALA A 91 3.25 15.36 -8.40
CA ALA A 91 2.45 14.15 -8.55
C ALA A 91 3.17 13.06 -9.37
N LYS A 92 3.85 13.44 -10.47
CA LYS A 92 4.65 12.51 -11.26
C LYS A 92 5.87 11.95 -10.50
N ARG A 93 6.43 12.73 -9.59
CA ARG A 93 7.55 12.29 -8.74
C ARG A 93 7.06 11.36 -7.66
N ILE A 94 5.90 11.66 -7.06
CA ILE A 94 5.23 10.83 -6.06
C ILE A 94 4.92 9.45 -6.66
N ASP A 95 4.44 9.37 -7.90
CA ASP A 95 4.20 8.10 -8.60
C ASP A 95 5.45 7.21 -8.76
N ASN A 96 6.66 7.80 -8.69
CA ASN A 96 7.92 7.06 -8.70
C ASN A 96 8.42 6.69 -7.29
N LEU A 97 7.90 7.32 -6.25
CA LEU A 97 8.32 7.13 -4.87
C LEU A 97 7.37 6.24 -4.08
N VAL A 98 6.10 6.20 -4.46
CA VAL A 98 5.05 5.48 -3.73
C VAL A 98 4.44 4.40 -4.62
N GLY A 99 4.63 3.14 -4.23
CA GLY A 99 3.94 2.00 -4.83
C GLY A 99 2.51 1.92 -4.30
N LYS A 100 1.55 1.64 -5.20
CA LYS A 100 0.12 1.60 -4.88
C LYS A 100 -0.39 0.17 -5.04
N VAL A 101 -1.02 -0.36 -4.00
CA VAL A 101 -1.67 -1.67 -4.01
C VAL A 101 -3.14 -1.49 -3.66
N ARG A 102 -4.04 -1.98 -4.49
CA ARG A 102 -5.49 -1.91 -4.31
C ARG A 102 -6.07 -3.31 -4.42
N ARG A 103 -6.18 -4.03 -3.30
CA ARG A 103 -6.63 -5.43 -3.29
C ARG A 103 -5.86 -6.28 -4.32
N GLU A 104 -6.58 -7.07 -5.12
CA GLU A 104 -6.05 -7.81 -6.27
C GLU A 104 -6.02 -7.01 -7.58
N GLU A 105 -6.24 -5.68 -7.52
CA GLU A 105 -6.29 -4.83 -8.70
C GLU A 105 -4.90 -4.69 -9.31
N ILE A 106 -4.76 -5.18 -10.51
CA ILE A 106 -3.60 -5.00 -11.35
C ILE A 106 -3.96 -4.08 -12.53
N PRO A 107 -3.00 -3.36 -13.11
CA PRO A 107 -3.28 -2.48 -14.23
C PRO A 107 -3.98 -3.20 -15.39
N ASN A 108 -4.96 -2.56 -16.03
CA ASN A 108 -5.67 -3.12 -17.17
C ASN A 108 -4.75 -3.55 -18.33
N SER A 109 -3.56 -2.96 -18.44
CA SER A 109 -2.54 -3.37 -19.40
C SER A 109 -2.04 -4.81 -19.17
N TYR A 110 -2.08 -5.30 -17.93
CA TYR A 110 -1.65 -6.65 -17.59
C TYR A 110 -2.55 -7.73 -18.21
N TYR A 111 -3.85 -7.45 -18.31
CA TYR A 111 -4.80 -8.36 -18.98
C TYR A 111 -4.67 -8.40 -20.51
N LYS A 112 -3.91 -7.45 -21.08
CA LYS A 112 -3.63 -7.37 -22.53
C LYS A 112 -2.28 -7.97 -22.91
N ALA A 113 -1.43 -8.22 -21.94
CA ALA A 113 -0.12 -8.84 -22.15
C ALA A 113 -0.27 -10.37 -22.28
N ASP A 114 0.57 -10.99 -23.08
CA ASP A 114 0.55 -12.43 -23.28
C ASP A 114 0.97 -13.21 -22.03
N SER A 115 1.73 -12.56 -21.16
CA SER A 115 2.19 -13.15 -19.89
C SER A 115 2.37 -12.10 -18.79
N ILE A 116 2.33 -12.54 -17.52
CA ILE A 116 2.60 -11.65 -16.39
C ILE A 116 4.06 -11.15 -16.40
N ARG A 117 4.98 -11.91 -16.99
CA ARG A 117 6.36 -11.48 -17.16
C ARG A 117 6.46 -10.25 -18.08
N GLU A 118 5.75 -10.29 -19.20
CA GLU A 118 5.67 -9.15 -20.12
C GLU A 118 4.97 -7.96 -19.48
N ALA A 119 3.88 -8.22 -18.74
CA ALA A 119 3.11 -7.20 -18.05
C ALA A 119 3.96 -6.39 -17.05
N ILE A 120 4.82 -7.05 -16.26
CA ILE A 120 5.73 -6.36 -15.31
C ILE A 120 6.87 -5.61 -16.03
N ASP A 121 7.29 -6.04 -17.22
CA ASP A 121 8.32 -5.34 -17.99
C ASP A 121 7.87 -3.93 -18.43
N GLU A 122 6.58 -3.72 -18.68
CA GLU A 122 6.02 -2.41 -19.07
C GLU A 122 6.21 -1.30 -18.03
N PRO A 123 5.85 -1.46 -16.74
CA PRO A 123 6.18 -0.46 -15.71
C PRO A 123 7.69 -0.15 -15.65
N LEU A 124 8.53 -1.17 -15.74
CA LEU A 124 9.98 -0.99 -15.71
C LEU A 124 10.49 -0.16 -16.90
N LYS A 125 9.95 -0.39 -18.11
CA LYS A 125 10.23 0.45 -19.28
C LYS A 125 9.77 1.90 -19.06
N LYS A 126 8.56 2.07 -18.51
CA LYS A 126 8.01 3.40 -18.21
C LYS A 126 8.88 4.17 -17.22
N HIS A 127 9.44 3.48 -16.23
CA HIS A 127 10.39 4.03 -15.26
C HIS A 127 11.84 4.10 -15.78
N LYS A 128 12.05 3.83 -17.09
CA LYS A 128 13.35 3.91 -17.78
C LYS A 128 14.43 3.00 -17.17
N VAL A 129 14.03 1.86 -16.62
CA VAL A 129 14.98 0.85 -16.14
C VAL A 129 15.71 0.25 -17.35
N PRO A 130 17.06 0.18 -17.36
CA PRO A 130 17.83 -0.39 -18.46
C PRO A 130 17.43 -1.85 -18.75
N GLU A 131 17.40 -2.23 -20.02
CA GLU A 131 17.00 -3.59 -20.43
C GLU A 131 17.82 -4.67 -19.75
N SER A 132 19.13 -4.44 -19.61
CA SER A 132 20.03 -5.37 -18.93
C SER A 132 19.66 -5.64 -17.47
N GLU A 133 18.97 -4.71 -16.80
CA GLU A 133 18.57 -4.83 -15.40
C GLU A 133 17.15 -5.39 -15.25
N ARG A 134 16.25 -5.12 -16.21
CA ARG A 134 14.83 -5.52 -16.12
C ARG A 134 14.64 -7.01 -15.90
N GLN A 135 15.40 -7.84 -16.65
CA GLN A 135 15.28 -9.30 -16.54
C GLN A 135 15.67 -9.82 -15.15
N ALA A 136 16.71 -9.22 -14.55
CA ALA A 136 17.13 -9.57 -13.20
C ALA A 136 16.08 -9.13 -12.16
N ILE A 137 15.52 -7.92 -12.30
CA ILE A 137 14.47 -7.41 -11.42
C ILE A 137 13.23 -8.31 -11.48
N ILE A 138 12.75 -8.63 -12.69
CA ILE A 138 11.57 -9.50 -12.88
C ILE A 138 11.83 -10.90 -12.29
N GLY A 139 13.00 -11.46 -12.55
CA GLY A 139 13.37 -12.78 -12.01
C GLY A 139 13.38 -12.80 -10.48
N ASN A 140 13.95 -11.77 -9.86
CA ASN A 140 13.98 -11.64 -8.40
C ASN A 140 12.58 -11.45 -7.80
N LEU A 141 11.76 -10.59 -8.40
CA LEU A 141 10.37 -10.39 -7.96
C LEU A 141 9.58 -11.68 -8.05
N PHE A 142 9.67 -12.39 -9.17
CA PHE A 142 8.92 -13.63 -9.36
C PHE A 142 9.37 -14.76 -8.42
N ALA A 143 10.66 -14.84 -8.13
CA ALA A 143 11.16 -15.78 -7.13
C ALA A 143 10.68 -15.44 -5.72
N HIS A 144 10.66 -14.13 -5.38
CA HIS A 144 10.25 -13.67 -4.06
C HIS A 144 8.75 -13.83 -3.82
N PHE A 145 7.92 -13.56 -4.82
CA PHE A 145 6.45 -13.60 -4.73
C PHE A 145 5.85 -14.94 -5.19
N ASP A 146 6.66 -15.99 -5.33
CA ASP A 146 6.21 -17.31 -5.79
C ASP A 146 5.40 -17.27 -7.12
N LEU A 147 5.82 -16.38 -8.03
CA LEU A 147 5.21 -16.19 -9.34
C LEU A 147 6.01 -16.86 -10.46
N ALA A 148 7.16 -17.48 -10.16
CA ALA A 148 8.06 -18.03 -11.16
C ALA A 148 7.41 -19.16 -11.98
N ALA A 149 6.60 -20.01 -11.35
CA ALA A 149 5.92 -21.13 -12.02
C ALA A 149 4.88 -20.65 -13.04
N VAL A 150 4.22 -19.50 -12.75
CA VAL A 150 3.14 -18.92 -13.58
C VAL A 150 3.62 -17.74 -14.45
N ALA A 151 4.92 -17.52 -14.54
CA ALA A 151 5.53 -16.37 -15.23
C ALA A 151 5.09 -16.20 -16.70
N ARG A 152 4.73 -17.32 -17.37
CA ARG A 152 4.30 -17.36 -18.77
C ARG A 152 2.78 -17.35 -18.93
N GLU A 153 2.03 -17.37 -17.84
CA GLU A 153 0.58 -17.32 -17.88
C GLU A 153 0.09 -15.87 -18.03
N SER A 154 -1.11 -15.73 -18.59
CA SER A 154 -1.79 -14.44 -18.63
C SER A 154 -2.31 -14.07 -17.23
N ALA A 155 -2.45 -12.79 -16.94
CA ALA A 155 -2.99 -12.33 -15.67
C ALA A 155 -4.42 -12.83 -15.38
N SER A 156 -5.20 -13.11 -16.44
CA SER A 156 -6.55 -13.66 -16.33
C SER A 156 -6.59 -15.13 -15.92
N ALA A 157 -5.52 -15.88 -16.10
CA ALA A 157 -5.41 -17.28 -15.70
C ALA A 157 -5.03 -17.47 -14.23
N LEU A 158 -4.57 -16.41 -13.56
CA LEU A 158 -4.14 -16.48 -12.17
C LEU A 158 -5.34 -16.63 -11.22
N ASP A 159 -5.15 -17.40 -10.15
CA ASP A 159 -6.04 -17.40 -8.99
C ASP A 159 -5.98 -16.06 -8.21
N SER A 160 -6.84 -15.91 -7.21
CA SER A 160 -6.93 -14.66 -6.44
C SER A 160 -5.64 -14.38 -5.67
N GLU A 161 -5.03 -15.39 -5.04
CA GLU A 161 -3.78 -15.23 -4.29
C GLU A 161 -2.65 -14.73 -5.20
N LYS A 162 -2.45 -15.37 -6.36
CA LYS A 162 -1.41 -14.96 -7.32
C LYS A 162 -1.66 -13.56 -7.89
N ARG A 163 -2.91 -13.15 -8.06
CA ARG A 163 -3.23 -11.77 -8.46
C ARG A 163 -2.84 -10.76 -7.38
N HIS A 164 -3.09 -11.03 -6.09
CA HIS A 164 -2.63 -10.16 -4.99
C HIS A 164 -1.10 -10.07 -4.95
N LEU A 165 -0.41 -11.20 -5.06
CA LEU A 165 1.06 -11.24 -5.12
C LEU A 165 1.59 -10.46 -6.33
N LEU A 166 0.94 -10.59 -7.49
CA LEU A 166 1.30 -9.85 -8.70
C LEU A 166 1.08 -8.33 -8.53
N ALA A 167 0.01 -7.91 -7.86
CA ALA A 167 -0.25 -6.49 -7.56
C ALA A 167 0.87 -5.90 -6.69
N ILE A 168 1.30 -6.62 -5.65
CA ILE A 168 2.41 -6.21 -4.79
C ILE A 168 3.74 -6.20 -5.58
N ALA A 169 4.03 -7.25 -6.34
CA ALA A 169 5.23 -7.33 -7.17
C ALA A 169 5.29 -6.18 -8.20
N SER A 170 4.15 -5.84 -8.80
CA SER A 170 4.03 -4.70 -9.71
C SER A 170 4.35 -3.37 -9.01
N ALA A 171 3.77 -3.14 -7.83
CA ALA A 171 4.02 -1.94 -7.04
C ALA A 171 5.49 -1.81 -6.61
N LEU A 172 6.18 -2.93 -6.38
CA LEU A 172 7.60 -2.97 -5.99
C LEU A 172 8.57 -2.91 -7.18
N SER A 173 8.10 -3.15 -8.41
CA SER A 173 8.96 -3.34 -9.58
C SER A 173 9.90 -2.17 -9.85
N PHE A 174 9.46 -0.94 -9.62
CA PHE A 174 10.26 0.27 -9.79
C PHE A 174 10.99 0.73 -8.53
N SER A 175 11.06 -0.13 -7.50
CA SER A 175 11.77 0.14 -6.24
C SER A 175 11.31 1.40 -5.51
N PRO A 176 10.00 1.54 -5.21
CA PRO A 176 9.48 2.73 -4.51
C PRO A 176 10.10 2.85 -3.12
N ALA A 177 10.04 4.06 -2.53
CA ALA A 177 10.45 4.31 -1.16
C ALA A 177 9.42 3.80 -0.14
N ALA A 178 8.13 3.91 -0.48
CA ALA A 178 7.03 3.44 0.34
C ALA A 178 5.96 2.72 -0.50
N ILE A 179 5.17 1.88 0.16
CA ILE A 179 3.97 1.25 -0.39
C ILE A 179 2.76 1.77 0.39
N VAL A 180 1.72 2.14 -0.34
CA VAL A 180 0.40 2.40 0.22
C VAL A 180 -0.56 1.33 -0.29
N ALA A 181 -1.11 0.52 0.63
CA ALA A 181 -1.92 -0.65 0.29
C ALA A 181 -3.33 -0.56 0.89
N ASP A 182 -4.35 -0.69 0.05
CA ASP A 182 -5.75 -0.70 0.49
C ASP A 182 -6.31 -2.11 0.40
N GLU A 183 -6.57 -2.70 1.59
CA GLU A 183 -7.13 -4.04 1.75
C GLU A 183 -6.35 -5.13 0.99
N PRO A 184 -5.00 -5.25 1.18
CA PRO A 184 -4.14 -6.09 0.34
C PRO A 184 -4.39 -7.59 0.46
N THR A 185 -5.17 -8.04 1.43
CA THR A 185 -5.51 -9.47 1.65
C THR A 185 -7.01 -9.76 1.55
N LYS A 186 -7.81 -8.76 1.16
CA LYS A 186 -9.27 -8.88 1.17
C LYS A 186 -9.77 -9.93 0.17
N GLY A 187 -10.64 -10.82 0.66
CA GLY A 187 -11.27 -11.85 -0.16
C GLY A 187 -10.46 -13.14 -0.27
N LEU A 188 -9.32 -13.21 0.43
CA LEU A 188 -8.52 -14.43 0.57
C LEU A 188 -8.94 -15.20 1.83
N ASP A 189 -8.72 -16.51 1.82
CA ASP A 189 -8.78 -17.32 3.03
C ASP A 189 -7.60 -17.02 3.98
N GLU A 190 -7.60 -17.60 5.17
CA GLU A 190 -6.59 -17.33 6.20
C GLU A 190 -5.17 -17.68 5.75
N VAL A 191 -4.99 -18.79 5.02
CA VAL A 191 -3.66 -19.26 4.57
C VAL A 191 -3.11 -18.34 3.49
N ALA A 192 -3.91 -18.03 2.48
CA ALA A 192 -3.54 -17.11 1.40
C ALA A 192 -3.33 -15.70 1.93
N SER A 193 -4.16 -15.22 2.88
CA SER A 193 -3.99 -13.93 3.54
C SER A 193 -2.65 -13.83 4.27
N ALA A 194 -2.28 -14.87 5.03
CA ALA A 194 -0.99 -14.92 5.73
C ALA A 194 0.19 -14.91 4.75
N HIS A 195 0.07 -15.64 3.62
CA HIS A 195 1.10 -15.67 2.61
C HIS A 195 1.28 -14.29 1.93
N VAL A 196 0.20 -13.65 1.53
CA VAL A 196 0.22 -12.32 0.91
C VAL A 196 0.72 -11.25 1.89
N ALA A 197 0.29 -11.29 3.15
CA ALA A 197 0.78 -10.38 4.18
C ALA A 197 2.28 -10.56 4.42
N LYS A 198 2.74 -11.80 4.56
CA LYS A 198 4.18 -12.11 4.69
C LYS A 198 4.97 -11.58 3.49
N ALA A 199 4.46 -11.75 2.28
CA ALA A 199 5.09 -11.22 1.07
C ALA A 199 5.17 -9.68 1.10
N LEU A 200 4.09 -8.99 1.50
CA LEU A 200 4.06 -7.53 1.62
C LEU A 200 5.07 -6.99 2.63
N PHE A 201 5.21 -7.65 3.80
CA PHE A 201 6.07 -7.19 4.88
C PHE A 201 7.49 -7.76 4.85
N SER A 202 7.80 -8.66 3.92
CA SER A 202 9.14 -9.26 3.79
C SER A 202 10.19 -8.33 3.15
N TYR A 203 9.74 -7.27 2.48
CA TYR A 203 10.62 -6.20 1.99
C TYR A 203 10.85 -5.16 3.09
N ASP A 204 12.10 -4.70 3.21
CA ASP A 204 12.48 -3.58 4.10
C ASP A 204 12.04 -2.25 3.47
N LYS A 205 10.71 -2.08 3.34
CA LYS A 205 10.05 -0.90 2.78
C LYS A 205 9.06 -0.34 3.77
N GLN A 206 8.88 0.95 3.73
CA GLN A 206 7.79 1.59 4.45
C GLN A 206 6.45 1.15 3.85
N VAL A 207 5.53 0.69 4.70
CA VAL A 207 4.20 0.25 4.29
C VAL A 207 3.14 0.95 5.13
N VAL A 208 2.27 1.70 4.46
CA VAL A 208 1.04 2.22 5.06
C VAL A 208 -0.13 1.47 4.44
N PHE A 209 -0.93 0.78 5.24
CA PHE A 209 -1.98 -0.08 4.69
C PHE A 209 -3.29 0.00 5.46
N ALA A 210 -4.41 -0.11 4.75
CA ALA A 210 -5.71 -0.28 5.36
C ALA A 210 -6.10 -1.75 5.40
N THR A 211 -6.72 -2.16 6.48
CA THR A 211 -7.30 -3.50 6.63
C THR A 211 -8.48 -3.49 7.61
N HIS A 212 -9.33 -4.49 7.52
CA HIS A 212 -10.33 -4.81 8.54
C HIS A 212 -9.92 -6.03 9.39
N ASP A 213 -8.79 -6.65 9.07
CA ASP A 213 -8.23 -7.79 9.79
C ASP A 213 -7.40 -7.31 10.98
N THR A 214 -8.02 -7.36 12.17
CA THR A 214 -7.38 -6.95 13.42
C THR A 214 -6.33 -7.95 13.91
N GLU A 215 -6.41 -9.22 13.51
CA GLU A 215 -5.40 -10.22 13.86
C GLU A 215 -4.09 -9.95 13.10
N LEU A 216 -4.17 -9.56 11.84
CA LEU A 216 -3.01 -9.23 11.03
C LEU A 216 -2.16 -8.14 11.70
N ILE A 217 -2.79 -7.09 12.23
CA ILE A 217 -2.05 -5.95 12.80
C ILE A 217 -1.43 -6.23 14.17
N THR A 218 -1.91 -7.24 14.89
CA THR A 218 -1.39 -7.65 16.21
C THR A 218 -0.36 -8.77 16.15
N ARG A 219 -0.14 -9.37 14.97
CA ARG A 219 0.88 -10.42 14.79
C ARG A 219 2.27 -9.81 14.91
N ALA A 220 3.04 -10.26 15.91
CA ALA A 220 4.37 -9.75 16.19
C ALA A 220 5.36 -9.88 15.00
N GLU A 221 5.16 -10.89 14.15
CA GLU A 221 6.00 -11.15 12.97
C GLU A 221 5.94 -10.02 11.93
N TYR A 222 4.83 -9.26 11.87
CA TYR A 222 4.67 -8.14 10.94
C TYR A 222 5.18 -6.81 11.50
N ALA A 223 5.52 -6.76 12.80
CA ALA A 223 6.12 -5.61 13.48
C ALA A 223 5.46 -4.28 13.08
N ILE A 224 4.13 -4.18 13.26
CA ILE A 224 3.39 -2.96 13.00
C ILE A 224 3.75 -1.93 14.08
N ASP A 225 4.24 -0.76 13.67
CA ASP A 225 4.73 0.28 14.59
C ASP A 225 3.59 1.13 15.15
N ARG A 226 2.58 1.41 14.33
CA ARG A 226 1.51 2.35 14.64
C ARG A 226 0.21 1.96 13.94
N THR A 227 -0.90 2.20 14.57
CA THR A 227 -2.23 1.94 14.01
C THR A 227 -3.14 3.14 14.22
N LEU A 228 -3.79 3.54 13.13
CA LEU A 228 -4.80 4.59 13.10
C LEU A 228 -6.18 3.96 13.04
N VAL A 229 -7.11 4.43 13.87
CA VAL A 229 -8.53 4.05 13.72
C VAL A 229 -9.27 5.22 13.07
N VAL A 230 -9.94 4.92 11.96
CA VAL A 230 -10.75 5.89 11.22
C VAL A 230 -12.22 5.55 11.41
N ASP A 231 -13.00 6.52 11.85
CA ASP A 231 -14.43 6.42 12.01
C ASP A 231 -15.12 7.74 11.65
N ASP A 232 -16.27 7.66 11.01
CA ASP A 232 -17.04 8.83 10.59
C ASP A 232 -16.17 9.91 9.90
N HIS A 233 -15.32 9.46 8.97
CA HIS A 233 -14.40 10.29 8.18
C HIS A 233 -13.31 11.04 8.99
N GLN A 234 -13.02 10.60 10.22
CA GLN A 234 -12.02 11.18 11.10
C GLN A 234 -11.05 10.12 11.64
N VAL A 235 -9.82 10.51 11.93
CA VAL A 235 -8.90 9.69 12.73
C VAL A 235 -9.29 9.87 14.19
N VAL A 236 -9.89 8.83 14.78
CA VAL A 236 -10.42 8.86 16.17
C VAL A 236 -9.48 8.23 17.20
N PHE A 237 -8.48 7.50 16.74
CA PHE A 237 -7.43 6.92 17.57
C PHE A 237 -6.12 6.82 16.80
N ASP A 238 -5.02 7.00 17.50
CA ASP A 238 -3.67 6.96 16.96
C ASP A 238 -2.73 6.41 18.06
N GLY A 239 -2.16 5.22 17.84
CA GLY A 239 -1.34 4.56 18.85
C GLY A 239 -0.82 3.18 18.45
N GLY A 240 -0.44 2.39 19.45
CA GLY A 240 0.04 1.03 19.25
C GLY A 240 -1.04 0.07 18.72
N PRO A 241 -0.64 -1.03 18.01
CA PRO A 241 -1.58 -1.93 17.37
C PRO A 241 -2.56 -2.61 18.34
N HIS A 242 -2.10 -3.05 19.52
CA HIS A 242 -2.97 -3.70 20.51
C HIS A 242 -3.98 -2.74 21.12
N GLU A 243 -3.56 -1.51 21.42
CA GLU A 243 -4.43 -0.46 21.97
C GLU A 243 -5.47 -0.04 20.93
N ALA A 244 -5.05 0.09 19.67
CA ALA A 244 -5.95 0.40 18.56
C ALA A 244 -7.03 -0.67 18.35
N VAL A 245 -6.68 -1.96 18.43
CA VAL A 245 -7.65 -3.06 18.33
C VAL A 245 -8.63 -3.05 19.49
N ALA A 246 -8.16 -2.80 20.73
CA ALA A 246 -9.04 -2.69 21.88
C ALA A 246 -10.03 -1.52 21.71
N PHE A 247 -9.54 -0.35 21.35
CA PHE A 247 -10.36 0.83 21.06
C PHE A 247 -11.39 0.56 19.95
N TYR A 248 -10.94 -0.04 18.83
CA TYR A 248 -11.82 -0.35 17.70
C TYR A 248 -12.91 -1.36 18.08
N THR A 249 -12.58 -2.37 18.89
CA THR A 249 -13.56 -3.36 19.39
C THR A 249 -14.65 -2.70 20.22
N ASP A 250 -14.27 -1.79 21.12
CA ASP A 250 -15.23 -1.06 21.95
C ASP A 250 -16.09 -0.10 21.12
N LEU A 251 -15.49 0.57 20.13
CA LEU A 251 -16.21 1.43 19.19
C LEU A 251 -17.29 0.66 18.41
N ILE A 252 -16.95 -0.53 17.89
CA ILE A 252 -17.92 -1.38 17.17
C ILE A 252 -19.06 -1.80 18.11
N ARG A 253 -18.72 -2.19 19.34
CA ARG A 253 -19.73 -2.58 20.35
C ARG A 253 -20.69 -1.44 20.64
N ALA A 254 -20.18 -0.24 20.88
CA ALA A 254 -21.00 0.94 21.14
C ALA A 254 -21.94 1.28 19.97
N LYS A 255 -21.43 1.21 18.73
CA LYS A 255 -22.26 1.41 17.53
C LYS A 255 -23.37 0.35 17.37
N TYR A 256 -23.05 -0.90 17.69
CA TYR A 256 -24.03 -1.99 17.62
C TYR A 256 -25.14 -1.82 18.67
N GLU A 257 -24.79 -1.38 19.87
CA GLU A 257 -25.75 -1.09 20.93
C GLU A 257 -26.65 0.10 20.57
N ALA A 258 -26.05 1.17 20.04
CA ALA A 258 -26.79 2.36 19.58
C ALA A 258 -27.77 2.04 18.44
N ALA A 259 -27.42 1.12 17.54
CA ALA A 259 -28.29 0.72 16.43
C ALA A 259 -29.48 -0.18 16.87
N LYS A 260 -29.48 -0.67 18.11
CA LYS A 260 -30.58 -1.48 18.69
C LYS A 260 -31.56 -0.66 19.51
N ALA A 261 -31.20 0.55 19.92
CA ALA A 261 -32.00 1.46 20.72
C ALA A 261 -32.93 2.32 19.82
#